data_4b95216b73ef1ee15c1d79d7a2b4b91d
#
_entry.id   4b95216b73ef1ee15c1d79d7a2b4b91d
#
_cell.length_a   1.000
_cell.length_b   1.000
_cell.length_c   1.000
_cell.angle_alpha   90.00
_cell.angle_beta   90.00
_cell.angle_gamma   90.00
#
_symmetry.space_group_name_H-M   'P 1'
#
loop_
_entity.id
_entity.type
_entity.pdbx_description
1 polymer ?
#
loop_
_entity_poly.entity_id
_entity_poly.type
_entity_poly.pdbx_seq_one_letter_code
_entity_poly.pdbx_strand_id
1 'polypeptide(L)'
;MKKEKLLEKLKNTYCRLKCSDIEGVGVFAIQDIPEGVNPFNKDDSEWLKFHIYELKNLNPEIIKMIDDFFVIEEDGSVLIPEVGLNGIDISFFVNNSDNSNLYTSDEGLSFKTLRHIKKGEELTVAYSSYDYKYKKKGDN
;
A
#
# COMPACT_ATOMS: atom_id res chain seq x y z
N MET A 1 12.84 23.19 -14.27
CA MET A 1 12.16 23.28 -12.96
C MET A 1 11.37 22.02 -12.64
N LYS A 2 10.30 21.72 -13.40
CA LYS A 2 9.51 20.50 -13.16
C LYS A 2 10.30 19.23 -13.44
N LYS A 3 11.10 19.21 -14.48
CA LYS A 3 11.90 18.02 -14.84
C LYS A 3 12.98 17.74 -13.81
N GLU A 4 13.57 18.77 -13.24
CA GLU A 4 14.61 18.62 -12.21
C GLU A 4 14.03 18.03 -10.93
N LYS A 5 12.82 18.47 -10.51
CA LYS A 5 12.11 17.91 -9.37
C LYS A 5 11.74 16.45 -9.59
N LEU A 6 11.26 16.13 -10.79
CA LEU A 6 10.94 14.75 -11.13
C LEU A 6 12.19 13.89 -11.13
N LEU A 7 13.30 14.39 -11.67
CA LEU A 7 14.56 13.65 -11.69
C LEU A 7 15.02 13.32 -10.25
N GLU A 8 14.87 14.27 -9.31
CA GLU A 8 15.18 14.00 -7.92
C GLU A 8 14.29 12.91 -7.33
N LYS A 9 13.00 12.94 -7.63
CA LYS A 9 12.09 11.86 -7.21
C LYS A 9 12.50 10.51 -7.80
N LEU A 10 12.88 10.49 -9.07
CA LEU A 10 13.32 9.25 -9.73
C LEU A 10 14.59 8.71 -9.09
N LYS A 11 15.53 9.57 -8.74
CA LYS A 11 16.77 9.16 -8.05
C LYS A 11 16.49 8.54 -6.68
N ASN A 12 15.42 8.97 -6.02
CA ASN A 12 15.03 8.49 -4.70
C ASN A 12 14.03 7.35 -4.76
N THR A 13 13.93 6.67 -5.90
CA THR A 13 13.09 5.49 -6.04
C THR A 13 13.76 4.31 -5.33
N TYR A 14 13.07 3.75 -4.35
CA TYR A 14 13.59 2.64 -3.56
C TYR A 14 13.14 1.27 -4.03
N CYS A 15 12.03 1.19 -4.76
CA CYS A 15 11.32 -0.07 -4.97
C CYS A 15 10.87 -0.29 -6.39
N ARG A 16 10.67 -1.57 -6.73
CA ARG A 16 10.06 -1.97 -8.00
C ARG A 16 9.16 -3.19 -7.79
N LEU A 17 8.28 -3.45 -8.74
CA LEU A 17 7.48 -4.66 -8.76
C LEU A 17 8.27 -5.80 -9.38
N LYS A 18 8.15 -6.99 -8.81
CA LYS A 18 8.72 -8.24 -9.34
C LYS A 18 7.82 -9.40 -8.93
N CYS A 19 8.00 -10.56 -9.55
CA CYS A 19 7.33 -11.78 -9.12
C CYS A 19 7.75 -12.11 -7.69
N SER A 20 6.77 -12.44 -6.86
CA SER A 20 6.99 -12.72 -5.44
C SER A 20 6.92 -14.20 -5.15
N ASP A 21 7.77 -14.67 -4.23
CA ASP A 21 7.68 -16.04 -3.70
C ASP A 21 6.50 -16.18 -2.74
N ILE A 22 5.98 -15.07 -2.22
CA ILE A 22 4.83 -15.09 -1.31
C ILE A 22 3.54 -15.26 -2.09
N GLU A 23 3.27 -14.33 -3.00
CA GLU A 23 2.08 -14.36 -3.84
C GLU A 23 2.22 -13.37 -4.99
N GLY A 24 1.92 -13.83 -6.20
CA GLY A 24 1.83 -13.00 -7.40
C GLY A 24 2.99 -12.04 -7.58
N VAL A 25 2.65 -10.75 -7.59
CA VAL A 25 3.63 -9.66 -7.70
C VAL A 25 3.86 -9.08 -6.32
N GLY A 26 5.09 -8.74 -6.02
CA GLY A 26 5.45 -8.07 -4.78
C GLY A 26 6.31 -6.84 -5.04
N VAL A 27 6.67 -6.18 -3.96
CA VAL A 27 7.48 -4.96 -3.98
C VAL A 27 8.86 -5.28 -3.46
N PHE A 28 9.90 -4.96 -4.23
CA PHE A 28 11.28 -5.31 -3.90
C PHE A 28 12.17 -4.07 -3.86
N ALA A 29 13.08 -4.05 -2.89
CA ALA A 29 14.04 -2.97 -2.78
C ALA A 29 15.05 -3.03 -3.92
N ILE A 30 15.26 -1.90 -4.61
CA ILE A 30 16.27 -1.79 -5.68
C ILE A 30 17.55 -1.14 -5.18
N GLN A 31 17.53 -0.65 -3.96
CA GLN A 31 18.69 -0.15 -3.22
C GLN A 31 18.40 -0.31 -1.73
N ASP A 32 19.41 -0.14 -0.90
CA ASP A 32 19.23 -0.22 0.55
C ASP A 32 18.29 0.89 1.02
N ILE A 33 17.39 0.56 1.94
CA ILE A 33 16.40 1.50 2.47
C ILE A 33 16.66 1.67 3.98
N PRO A 34 16.90 2.90 4.45
CA PRO A 34 17.11 3.14 5.88
C PRO A 34 15.87 2.85 6.70
N GLU A 35 16.06 2.59 7.99
CA GLU A 35 14.96 2.44 8.94
C GLU A 35 14.20 3.77 9.10
N GLY A 36 12.88 3.68 9.28
CA GLY A 36 12.04 4.82 9.63
C GLY A 36 11.64 5.72 8.48
N VAL A 37 11.84 5.30 7.23
CA VAL A 37 11.47 6.11 6.06
C VAL A 37 10.29 5.52 5.32
N ASN A 38 9.57 6.38 4.59
CA ASN A 38 8.53 5.92 3.65
C ASN A 38 9.22 5.56 2.33
N PRO A 39 9.22 4.28 1.95
CA PRO A 39 9.97 3.86 0.76
C PRO A 39 9.30 4.24 -0.57
N PHE A 40 8.11 4.81 -0.53
CA PHE A 40 7.34 5.07 -1.76
C PHE A 40 7.32 6.53 -2.20
N ASN A 41 7.82 7.45 -1.39
CA ASN A 41 7.91 8.88 -1.75
C ASN A 41 6.61 9.43 -2.34
N LYS A 42 5.48 9.05 -1.73
CA LYS A 42 4.17 9.48 -2.23
C LYS A 42 3.96 10.97 -2.03
N ASP A 43 3.40 11.61 -3.05
CA ASP A 43 2.85 12.95 -2.93
C ASP A 43 1.54 12.92 -2.15
N ASP A 44 1.18 14.05 -1.56
CA ASP A 44 -0.11 14.23 -0.90
C ASP A 44 -1.21 14.32 -1.97
N SER A 45 -1.72 13.17 -2.38
CA SER A 45 -2.93 13.15 -3.20
C SER A 45 -4.13 13.09 -2.28
N GLU A 46 -5.22 13.73 -2.67
CA GLU A 46 -6.44 13.70 -1.88
C GLU A 46 -7.13 12.34 -1.99
N TRP A 47 -7.70 11.93 -0.87
CA TRP A 47 -8.50 10.72 -0.76
C TRP A 47 -9.89 11.14 -0.31
N LEU A 48 -10.93 10.60 -0.95
CA LEU A 48 -12.31 10.90 -0.60
C LEU A 48 -12.92 9.71 0.12
N LYS A 49 -13.67 10.02 1.18
CA LYS A 49 -14.30 8.98 2.00
C LYS A 49 -15.64 8.59 1.42
N PHE A 50 -15.82 7.30 1.19
CA PHE A 50 -17.09 6.72 0.77
C PHE A 50 -17.55 5.71 1.81
N HIS A 51 -18.85 5.45 1.81
CA HIS A 51 -19.40 4.26 2.46
C HIS A 51 -19.69 3.23 1.37
N ILE A 52 -19.50 1.95 1.66
CA ILE A 52 -19.69 0.89 0.67
C ILE A 52 -21.08 0.91 0.02
N TYR A 53 -22.11 1.40 0.73
CA TYR A 53 -23.45 1.55 0.16
C TYR A 53 -23.49 2.50 -1.03
N GLU A 54 -22.64 3.51 -1.03
CA GLU A 54 -22.57 4.48 -2.14
C GLU A 54 -22.01 3.86 -3.41
N LEU A 55 -21.29 2.74 -3.26
CA LEU A 55 -20.58 2.08 -4.36
C LEU A 55 -21.29 0.87 -4.90
N LYS A 56 -22.40 0.47 -4.29
CA LYS A 56 -23.07 -0.82 -4.59
C LYS A 56 -23.58 -0.97 -6.02
N ASN A 57 -23.82 0.15 -6.72
CA ASN A 57 -24.34 0.12 -8.10
C ASN A 57 -23.24 0.14 -9.17
N LEU A 58 -21.98 0.11 -8.74
CA LEU A 58 -20.87 0.03 -9.67
C LEU A 58 -20.74 -1.39 -10.26
N ASN A 59 -20.00 -1.49 -11.34
CA ASN A 59 -19.68 -2.77 -11.94
C ASN A 59 -19.11 -3.71 -10.87
N PRO A 60 -19.57 -4.98 -10.77
CA PRO A 60 -19.06 -5.92 -9.77
C PRO A 60 -17.54 -6.09 -9.77
N GLU A 61 -16.90 -6.00 -10.93
CA GLU A 61 -15.44 -6.09 -11.01
C GLU A 61 -14.75 -4.88 -10.36
N ILE A 62 -15.38 -3.71 -10.43
CA ILE A 62 -14.86 -2.51 -9.77
C ILE A 62 -14.99 -2.68 -8.26
N ILE A 63 -16.14 -3.17 -7.79
CA ILE A 63 -16.38 -3.43 -6.37
C ILE A 63 -15.34 -4.43 -5.85
N LYS A 64 -15.04 -5.46 -6.62
CA LYS A 64 -14.05 -6.46 -6.24
C LYS A 64 -12.64 -5.87 -6.15
N MET A 65 -12.27 -4.99 -7.08
CA MET A 65 -10.98 -4.30 -7.01
C MET A 65 -10.86 -3.46 -5.74
N ILE A 66 -11.93 -2.78 -5.38
CA ILE A 66 -11.95 -1.98 -4.17
C ILE A 66 -11.75 -2.88 -2.95
N ASP A 67 -12.45 -4.00 -2.89
CA ASP A 67 -12.30 -4.95 -1.79
C ASP A 67 -10.89 -5.55 -1.74
N ASP A 68 -10.31 -5.84 -2.91
CA ASP A 68 -8.99 -6.46 -2.98
C ASP A 68 -7.86 -5.51 -2.56
N PHE A 69 -7.96 -4.22 -2.90
CA PHE A 69 -6.85 -3.29 -2.78
C PHE A 69 -6.99 -2.23 -1.69
N PHE A 70 -8.20 -1.97 -1.21
CA PHE A 70 -8.44 -0.89 -0.25
C PHE A 70 -8.88 -1.43 1.11
N VAL A 71 -8.55 -0.68 2.15
CA VAL A 71 -8.98 -1.01 3.51
C VAL A 71 -10.43 -0.54 3.68
N ILE A 72 -11.33 -1.49 3.91
CA ILE A 72 -12.72 -1.18 4.24
C ILE A 72 -12.83 -1.28 5.76
N GLU A 73 -13.15 -0.15 6.40
CA GLU A 73 -13.25 -0.09 7.86
C GLU A 73 -14.45 -0.87 8.38
N GLU A 74 -14.45 -1.12 9.68
CA GLU A 74 -15.53 -1.87 10.32
C GLU A 74 -16.91 -1.21 10.08
N ASP A 75 -16.96 0.11 10.01
CA ASP A 75 -18.21 0.86 9.77
C ASP A 75 -18.62 0.90 8.30
N GLY A 76 -17.84 0.28 7.42
CA GLY A 76 -18.11 0.28 5.98
C GLY A 76 -17.54 1.45 5.22
N SER A 77 -16.75 2.29 5.87
CA SER A 77 -16.12 3.41 5.19
C SER A 77 -14.85 2.95 4.47
N VAL A 78 -14.53 3.64 3.37
CA VAL A 78 -13.34 3.36 2.57
C VAL A 78 -12.86 4.67 1.95
N LEU A 79 -11.54 4.84 1.89
CA LEU A 79 -10.91 6.01 1.29
C LEU A 79 -10.47 5.64 -0.13
N ILE A 80 -10.91 6.43 -1.10
CA ILE A 80 -10.59 6.21 -2.52
C ILE A 80 -9.79 7.43 -3.01
N PRO A 81 -8.69 7.23 -3.75
CA PRO A 81 -7.95 8.34 -4.33
C PRO A 81 -8.83 9.18 -5.26
N GLU A 82 -8.64 10.47 -5.24
CA GLU A 82 -9.39 11.39 -6.09
C GLU A 82 -9.31 11.02 -7.57
N VAL A 83 -8.17 10.48 -8.01
CA VAL A 83 -7.97 10.05 -9.40
C VAL A 83 -8.64 8.71 -9.71
N GLY A 84 -9.31 8.09 -8.75
CA GLY A 84 -9.98 6.81 -8.94
C GLY A 84 -9.04 5.62 -8.82
N LEU A 85 -9.40 4.49 -9.42
CA LEU A 85 -8.64 3.24 -9.27
C LEU A 85 -7.30 3.27 -10.01
N ASN A 86 -7.10 4.19 -10.93
CA ASN A 86 -5.77 4.40 -11.53
C ASN A 86 -4.80 5.04 -10.53
N GLY A 87 -5.27 5.40 -9.34
CA GLY A 87 -4.41 5.80 -8.23
C GLY A 87 -3.83 4.63 -7.45
N ILE A 88 -4.11 3.39 -7.86
CA ILE A 88 -3.46 2.20 -7.30
C ILE A 88 -2.01 2.22 -7.78
N ASP A 89 -1.08 2.38 -6.86
CA ASP A 89 0.34 2.50 -7.16
C ASP A 89 1.13 1.29 -6.62
N ILE A 90 2.44 1.36 -6.72
CA ILE A 90 3.33 0.26 -6.30
C ILE A 90 3.06 -0.18 -4.86
N SER A 91 2.77 0.76 -3.96
CA SER A 91 2.57 0.43 -2.53
C SER A 91 1.39 -0.50 -2.27
N PHE A 92 0.42 -0.55 -3.19
CA PHE A 92 -0.74 -1.43 -3.06
C PHE A 92 -0.38 -2.90 -3.26
N PHE A 93 0.81 -3.19 -3.78
CA PHE A 93 1.25 -4.56 -4.07
C PHE A 93 2.15 -5.15 -2.99
N VAL A 94 2.30 -4.45 -1.85
CA VAL A 94 3.04 -4.97 -0.71
C VAL A 94 2.33 -6.21 -0.17
N ASN A 95 3.03 -7.34 -0.11
CA ASN A 95 2.46 -8.58 0.36
C ASN A 95 2.42 -8.66 1.88
N ASN A 96 1.59 -9.57 2.38
CA ASN A 96 1.39 -9.81 3.80
C ASN A 96 2.47 -10.72 4.37
N SER A 97 2.99 -10.38 5.53
CA SER A 97 3.86 -11.27 6.30
C SER A 97 3.75 -10.91 7.78
N ASP A 98 3.68 -11.93 8.63
CA ASP A 98 3.71 -11.72 10.07
C ASP A 98 5.10 -11.26 10.52
N ASN A 99 6.14 -11.60 9.76
CA ASN A 99 7.51 -11.13 9.97
C ASN A 99 7.80 -10.00 8.99
N SER A 100 7.06 -8.90 9.13
CA SER A 100 7.10 -7.78 8.19
C SER A 100 8.28 -6.84 8.41
N ASN A 101 8.64 -6.10 7.37
CA ASN A 101 9.67 -5.06 7.45
C ASN A 101 9.10 -3.64 7.27
N LEU A 102 7.79 -3.53 7.07
CA LEU A 102 7.09 -2.26 7.05
C LEU A 102 6.03 -2.20 8.14
N TYR A 103 5.63 -0.99 8.50
CA TYR A 103 4.49 -0.76 9.37
C TYR A 103 3.70 0.46 8.89
N THR A 104 2.48 0.62 9.39
CA THR A 104 1.65 1.79 9.12
C THR A 104 1.10 2.33 10.44
N SER A 105 1.01 3.66 10.55
CA SER A 105 0.36 4.33 11.68
C SER A 105 -0.90 5.09 11.26
N ASP A 106 -1.26 5.02 9.99
CA ASP A 106 -2.41 5.71 9.40
C ASP A 106 -3.32 4.76 8.62
N GLU A 107 -3.43 3.53 9.11
CA GLU A 107 -4.34 2.51 8.59
C GLU A 107 -4.12 2.15 7.13
N GLY A 108 -2.86 2.08 6.74
CA GLY A 108 -2.49 1.64 5.40
C GLY A 108 -2.39 2.74 4.36
N LEU A 109 -2.59 4.00 4.73
CA LEU A 109 -2.44 5.10 3.79
C LEU A 109 -0.98 5.35 3.44
N SER A 110 -0.09 5.15 4.40
CA SER A 110 1.35 5.23 4.17
C SER A 110 2.07 4.17 4.99
N PHE A 111 3.28 3.83 4.58
CA PHE A 111 4.11 2.84 5.25
C PHE A 111 5.48 3.42 5.58
N LYS A 112 6.08 2.90 6.64
CA LYS A 112 7.46 3.21 7.01
C LYS A 112 8.22 1.93 7.28
N THR A 113 9.53 1.97 7.08
CA THR A 113 10.38 0.81 7.33
C THR A 113 10.59 0.61 8.82
N LEU A 114 10.41 -0.64 9.28
CA LEU A 114 10.66 -1.05 10.67
C LEU A 114 12.15 -1.19 10.97
N ARG A 115 12.93 -1.48 9.93
CA ARG A 115 14.37 -1.71 10.02
C ARG A 115 15.01 -1.35 8.69
N HIS A 116 16.33 -1.36 8.65
CA HIS A 116 17.06 -1.27 7.39
C HIS A 116 16.66 -2.43 6.48
N ILE A 117 16.35 -2.14 5.23
CA ILE A 117 16.00 -3.15 4.22
C ILE A 117 17.12 -3.17 3.19
N LYS A 118 17.66 -4.36 2.92
CA LYS A 118 18.73 -4.50 1.95
C LYS A 118 18.20 -4.60 0.53
N LYS A 119 18.98 -4.11 -0.42
CA LYS A 119 18.69 -4.29 -1.84
C LYS A 119 18.36 -5.75 -2.12
N GLY A 120 17.26 -5.99 -2.83
CA GLY A 120 16.79 -7.32 -3.19
C GLY A 120 15.77 -7.93 -2.26
N GLU A 121 15.59 -7.38 -1.05
CA GLU A 121 14.57 -7.88 -0.13
C GLU A 121 13.18 -7.50 -0.60
N GLU A 122 12.21 -8.37 -0.36
CA GLU A 122 10.81 -8.04 -0.56
C GLU A 122 10.29 -7.22 0.62
N LEU A 123 9.56 -6.14 0.32
CA LEU A 123 8.88 -5.34 1.33
C LEU A 123 7.55 -6.00 1.69
N THR A 124 7.30 -6.16 2.98
CA THR A 124 6.08 -6.79 3.49
C THR A 124 5.52 -6.02 4.67
N VAL A 125 4.22 -6.15 4.88
CA VAL A 125 3.54 -5.54 6.01
C VAL A 125 2.56 -6.55 6.61
N ALA A 126 2.31 -6.47 7.90
CA ALA A 126 1.32 -7.34 8.53
C ALA A 126 -0.07 -6.74 8.31
N TYR A 127 -0.85 -7.31 7.40
CA TYR A 127 -2.20 -6.84 7.09
C TYR A 127 -3.09 -6.81 8.34
N SER A 128 -2.92 -7.79 9.23
CA SER A 128 -3.70 -7.85 10.47
C SER A 128 -3.49 -6.64 11.38
N SER A 129 -2.42 -5.87 11.16
CA SER A 129 -2.14 -4.70 11.98
C SER A 129 -3.01 -3.49 11.63
N TYR A 130 -3.65 -3.47 10.46
CA TYR A 130 -4.42 -2.30 10.02
C TYR A 130 -5.69 -2.61 9.21
N ASP A 131 -5.81 -3.79 8.62
CA ASP A 131 -6.95 -4.14 7.79
C ASP A 131 -7.94 -4.98 8.60
N TYR A 132 -9.14 -4.46 8.78
CA TYR A 132 -10.18 -5.08 9.60
C TYR A 132 -10.47 -6.53 9.22
N LYS A 133 -10.55 -6.84 7.93
CA LYS A 133 -10.87 -8.20 7.50
C LYS A 133 -9.79 -9.22 7.86
N TYR A 134 -8.56 -8.78 8.04
CA TYR A 134 -7.46 -9.65 8.47
C TYR A 134 -7.32 -9.70 9.99
N LYS A 135 -7.63 -8.60 10.69
CA LYS A 135 -7.64 -8.57 12.16
C LYS A 135 -8.57 -9.62 12.74
N LYS A 136 -9.74 -9.77 12.13
CA LYS A 136 -10.78 -10.65 12.63
C LYS A 136 -10.40 -12.12 12.61
N LYS A 137 -9.49 -12.52 11.74
CA LYS A 137 -9.05 -13.92 11.61
C LYS A 137 -8.09 -14.34 12.70
N GLY A 138 -7.39 -13.39 13.32
CA GLY A 138 -6.39 -13.68 14.33
C GLY A 138 -6.87 -13.50 15.76
N ASP A 139 -8.05 -12.92 15.96
CA ASP A 139 -8.56 -12.52 17.29
C ASP A 139 -9.52 -13.55 17.84
N ASN A 140 -8.99 -14.64 18.30
CA ASN A 140 -9.82 -15.60 19.00
C ASN A 140 -9.34 -15.83 20.40
#